data_621423ca65e2797530d4ab5b893755f9
#
_entry.id   621423ca65e2797530d4ab5b893755f9
#
_cell.length_a   1.000
_cell.length_b   1.000
_cell.length_c   1.000
_cell.angle_alpha   90.00
_cell.angle_beta   90.00
_cell.angle_gamma   90.00
#
_symmetry.space_group_name_H-M   'P 1'
#
loop_
_entity.id
_entity.type
_entity.pdbx_description
1 polymer ?
#
loop_
_entity_poly.entity_id
_entity_poly.type
_entity_poly.pdbx_seq_one_letter_code
_entity_poly.pdbx_strand_id
1 'polypeptide(L)'
;MSLIQLAVITFVGITVLIGFWSFFRIKGRAINYYKAGATMPAWVIGITLCAQAFDANGSMGSAAMSYEAGFWSGASIPIGLGICLFITGYFFARPIHKMNLMTLPDFYNRRYDKHTETAASISMLFSNIILIAGNLAGLGLLFSLIFNFSYLFMLIFISTIILLYATTGGFIASVSTSVFQVFVFIIGILLSFFWLTTEFGWAKMMAEVPDTYKNLDGLFKIKNGSLANWAAIVSMALGDIVAIDFIQRVISSKSPQSAQKGCYLGGVLTLLVGLPTAIIGLYAFHFDKLANKDLLVDIALNNMPEMIGIFLILGIIGASMSTAAGVILDLSNIITRNLIQKYSSGIKNNKKILHLARLIAIPTMVLASTIAYYHPKPGILLILAFDIVLAGCFVPLLLGIYWKKANTIAAITSIIFGAILRLILFLIIPDSLSGLDTLLTPLIILFLFIIISLKTQNISKPKFEMINYVPREEELIKGAY
;
A
#
# COMPACT_ATOMS: atom_id res chain seq x y z
N MET A 1 12.86 -25.46 20.05
CA MET A 1 12.36 -24.21 19.48
C MET A 1 13.52 -23.22 19.48
N SER A 2 13.88 -22.66 18.34
CA SER A 2 14.97 -21.68 18.25
C SER A 2 14.56 -20.35 18.88
N LEU A 3 15.55 -19.48 19.21
CA LEU A 3 15.26 -18.15 19.79
C LEU A 3 14.38 -17.32 18.84
N ILE A 4 14.63 -17.38 17.54
CA ILE A 4 13.82 -16.68 16.54
C ILE A 4 12.36 -17.16 16.50
N GLN A 5 12.13 -18.46 16.59
CA GLN A 5 10.77 -19.01 16.62
C GLN A 5 10.01 -18.50 17.86
N LEU A 6 10.66 -18.49 19.02
CA LEU A 6 10.09 -17.95 20.25
C LEU A 6 9.78 -16.46 20.13
N ALA A 7 10.73 -15.68 19.58
CA ALA A 7 10.56 -14.24 19.36
C ALA A 7 9.37 -13.93 18.43
N VAL A 8 9.25 -14.67 17.30
CA VAL A 8 8.14 -14.50 16.35
C VAL A 8 6.80 -14.84 16.98
N ILE A 9 6.69 -15.98 17.71
CA ILE A 9 5.46 -16.36 18.39
C ILE A 9 5.06 -15.31 19.43
N THR A 10 6.02 -14.83 20.21
CA THR A 10 5.78 -13.80 21.22
C THR A 10 5.32 -12.48 20.59
N PHE A 11 5.98 -12.04 19.54
CA PHE A 11 5.66 -10.80 18.81
C PHE A 11 4.27 -10.85 18.17
N VAL A 12 3.95 -11.94 17.48
CA VAL A 12 2.61 -12.16 16.90
C VAL A 12 1.56 -12.24 18.01
N GLY A 13 1.85 -12.94 19.09
CA GLY A 13 0.97 -13.03 20.26
C GLY A 13 0.65 -11.65 20.86
N ILE A 14 1.67 -10.81 21.08
CA ILE A 14 1.50 -9.42 21.55
C ILE A 14 0.66 -8.60 20.55
N THR A 15 0.92 -8.72 19.25
CA THR A 15 0.15 -8.02 18.20
C THR A 15 -1.33 -8.41 18.26
N VAL A 16 -1.63 -9.70 18.36
CA VAL A 16 -3.00 -10.22 18.48
C VAL A 16 -3.68 -9.71 19.76
N LEU A 17 -2.98 -9.71 20.89
CA LEU A 17 -3.51 -9.19 22.16
C LEU A 17 -3.84 -7.69 22.08
N ILE A 18 -2.97 -6.87 21.48
CA ILE A 18 -3.24 -5.44 21.25
C ILE A 18 -4.47 -5.28 20.36
N GLY A 19 -4.58 -6.09 19.30
CA GLY A 19 -5.73 -6.10 18.41
C GLY A 19 -7.05 -6.40 19.15
N PHE A 20 -7.08 -7.45 19.95
CA PHE A 20 -8.24 -7.79 20.77
C PHE A 20 -8.57 -6.72 21.82
N TRP A 21 -7.58 -6.16 22.50
CA TRP A 21 -7.81 -5.08 23.46
C TRP A 21 -8.45 -3.84 22.82
N SER A 22 -8.10 -3.56 21.56
CA SER A 22 -8.69 -2.44 20.80
C SER A 22 -10.17 -2.62 20.51
N PHE A 23 -10.70 -3.86 20.52
CA PHE A 23 -12.13 -4.15 20.38
C PHE A 23 -13.00 -3.38 21.38
N PHE A 24 -12.56 -3.27 22.62
CA PHE A 24 -13.29 -2.56 23.67
C PHE A 24 -13.39 -1.04 23.41
N ARG A 25 -12.51 -0.48 22.57
CA ARG A 25 -12.49 0.96 22.22
C ARG A 25 -13.47 1.33 21.10
N ILE A 26 -13.96 0.37 20.31
CA ILE A 26 -14.89 0.61 19.19
C ILE A 26 -16.24 1.10 19.69
N LYS A 27 -16.68 0.67 20.87
CA LYS A 27 -17.96 1.04 21.50
C LYS A 27 -19.18 0.86 20.57
N GLY A 28 -19.12 -0.07 19.61
CA GLY A 28 -20.19 -0.35 18.65
C GLY A 28 -20.51 0.76 17.64
N ARG A 29 -19.67 1.79 17.53
CA ARG A 29 -19.87 2.90 16.57
C ARG A 29 -19.09 2.63 15.27
N ALA A 30 -19.78 2.67 14.14
CA ALA A 30 -19.15 2.46 12.82
C ALA A 30 -18.04 3.48 12.53
N ILE A 31 -18.20 4.74 12.93
CA ILE A 31 -17.18 5.77 12.74
C ILE A 31 -15.86 5.46 13.49
N ASN A 32 -15.93 4.83 14.66
CA ASN A 32 -14.73 4.40 15.39
C ASN A 32 -14.08 3.21 14.71
N TYR A 33 -14.88 2.30 14.16
CA TYR A 33 -14.39 1.13 13.44
C TYR A 33 -13.67 1.53 12.14
N TYR A 34 -14.19 2.54 11.43
CA TYR A 34 -13.69 2.94 10.11
C TYR A 34 -12.62 4.05 10.15
N LYS A 35 -12.73 5.02 11.08
CA LYS A 35 -11.88 6.23 11.11
C LYS A 35 -11.17 6.47 12.45
N ALA A 36 -11.28 5.58 13.43
CA ALA A 36 -10.81 5.85 14.81
C ALA A 36 -11.26 7.22 15.35
N GLY A 37 -12.47 7.67 15.00
CA GLY A 37 -13.04 8.95 15.41
C GLY A 37 -12.37 10.20 14.80
N ALA A 38 -11.49 10.06 13.82
CA ALA A 38 -10.72 11.15 13.20
C ALA A 38 -9.90 11.98 14.22
N THR A 39 -9.21 11.31 15.14
CA THR A 39 -8.48 11.96 16.26
C THR A 39 -6.98 11.80 16.21
N MET A 40 -6.43 11.17 15.17
CA MET A 40 -5.02 10.78 15.10
C MET A 40 -4.07 11.97 14.97
N PRO A 41 -3.04 12.10 15.83
CA PRO A 41 -2.03 13.15 15.72
C PRO A 41 -1.07 12.87 14.54
N ALA A 42 -0.35 13.91 14.09
CA ALA A 42 0.54 13.84 12.93
C ALA A 42 1.60 12.75 13.02
N TRP A 43 2.18 12.53 14.18
CA TRP A 43 3.22 11.49 14.36
C TRP A 43 2.67 10.07 14.20
N VAL A 44 1.45 9.80 14.69
CA VAL A 44 0.78 8.50 14.48
C VAL A 44 0.49 8.30 12.99
N ILE A 45 -0.04 9.34 12.31
CA ILE A 45 -0.28 9.28 10.87
C ILE A 45 1.02 8.99 10.11
N GLY A 46 2.12 9.68 10.45
CA GLY A 46 3.42 9.47 9.78
C GLY A 46 3.96 8.05 9.95
N ILE A 47 3.96 7.55 11.19
CA ILE A 47 4.42 6.18 11.48
C ILE A 47 3.55 5.15 10.76
N THR A 48 2.23 5.29 10.82
CA THR A 48 1.32 4.34 10.18
C THR A 48 1.34 4.43 8.65
N LEU A 49 1.58 5.60 8.05
CA LEU A 49 1.81 5.73 6.62
C LEU A 49 3.11 5.06 6.18
N CYS A 50 4.19 5.21 6.96
CA CYS A 50 5.44 4.48 6.70
C CYS A 50 5.21 2.96 6.73
N ALA A 51 4.41 2.44 7.69
CA ALA A 51 4.06 1.03 7.76
C ALA A 51 3.35 0.52 6.52
N GLN A 52 2.45 1.31 5.97
CA GLN A 52 1.70 0.94 4.77
C GLN A 52 2.53 1.10 3.50
N ALA A 53 3.40 2.10 3.46
CA ALA A 53 4.24 2.36 2.31
C ALA A 53 5.34 1.31 2.16
N PHE A 54 5.97 0.90 3.26
CA PHE A 54 7.16 0.05 3.19
C PHE A 54 7.05 -1.14 4.15
N ASP A 55 6.37 -2.17 3.68
CA ASP A 55 6.07 -3.44 4.36
C ASP A 55 6.93 -4.60 3.80
N ALA A 56 6.47 -5.86 3.87
CA ALA A 56 7.18 -6.98 3.23
C ALA A 56 7.26 -6.82 1.71
N ASN A 57 6.19 -6.34 1.06
CA ASN A 57 6.24 -6.09 -0.38
C ASN A 57 7.37 -5.11 -0.72
N GLY A 58 7.41 -4.00 0.01
CA GLY A 58 8.42 -2.97 -0.17
C GLY A 58 9.82 -3.45 0.20
N SER A 59 10.00 -4.06 1.38
CA SER A 59 11.32 -4.41 1.90
C SER A 59 11.93 -5.62 1.18
N MET A 60 11.20 -6.74 1.10
CA MET A 60 11.68 -7.94 0.42
C MET A 60 11.80 -7.70 -1.09
N GLY A 61 10.83 -6.98 -1.69
CA GLY A 61 10.85 -6.59 -3.09
C GLY A 61 12.03 -5.67 -3.42
N SER A 62 12.24 -4.62 -2.63
CA SER A 62 13.35 -3.68 -2.83
C SER A 62 14.72 -4.37 -2.76
N ALA A 63 14.94 -5.22 -1.75
CA ALA A 63 16.19 -5.95 -1.61
C ALA A 63 16.42 -6.93 -2.77
N ALA A 64 15.41 -7.73 -3.14
CA ALA A 64 15.49 -8.67 -4.24
C ALA A 64 15.76 -7.97 -5.60
N MET A 65 15.01 -6.90 -5.90
CA MET A 65 15.19 -6.14 -7.14
C MET A 65 16.54 -5.42 -7.21
N SER A 66 17.11 -4.98 -6.07
CA SER A 66 18.46 -4.43 -6.03
C SER A 66 19.51 -5.48 -6.39
N TYR A 67 19.35 -6.69 -5.88
CA TYR A 67 20.26 -7.81 -6.20
C TYR A 67 20.12 -8.26 -7.65
N GLU A 68 18.89 -8.39 -8.16
CA GLU A 68 18.62 -8.91 -9.51
C GLU A 68 18.97 -7.92 -10.63
N ALA A 69 18.70 -6.61 -10.42
CA ALA A 69 18.75 -5.60 -11.48
C ALA A 69 19.43 -4.26 -11.08
N GLY A 70 20.09 -4.23 -9.92
CA GLY A 70 20.90 -3.11 -9.44
C GLY A 70 20.14 -2.12 -8.56
N PHE A 71 20.89 -1.17 -7.97
CA PHE A 71 20.41 -0.23 -6.97
C PHE A 71 19.10 0.48 -7.36
N TRP A 72 19.05 1.02 -8.56
CA TRP A 72 17.89 1.82 -9.00
C TRP A 72 16.61 1.00 -9.15
N SER A 73 16.73 -0.29 -9.44
CA SER A 73 15.59 -1.19 -9.49
C SER A 73 14.97 -1.35 -8.10
N GLY A 74 15.77 -1.69 -7.08
CA GLY A 74 15.26 -1.81 -5.72
C GLY A 74 14.90 -0.48 -5.07
N ALA A 75 15.68 0.59 -5.30
CA ALA A 75 15.45 1.92 -4.75
C ALA A 75 14.22 2.61 -5.38
N SER A 76 13.76 2.16 -6.56
CA SER A 76 12.55 2.70 -7.21
C SER A 76 11.31 2.62 -6.31
N ILE A 77 11.17 1.54 -5.53
CA ILE A 77 10.05 1.34 -4.59
C ILE A 77 10.05 2.42 -3.49
N PRO A 78 11.07 2.51 -2.62
CA PRO A 78 11.05 3.50 -1.53
C PRO A 78 11.10 4.95 -2.03
N ILE A 79 11.77 5.24 -3.15
CA ILE A 79 11.79 6.56 -3.75
C ILE A 79 10.39 6.95 -4.22
N GLY A 80 9.72 6.08 -4.98
CA GLY A 80 8.36 6.32 -5.45
C GLY A 80 7.38 6.53 -4.31
N LEU A 81 7.39 5.66 -3.30
CA LEU A 81 6.52 5.76 -2.12
C LEU A 81 6.81 7.01 -1.26
N GLY A 82 8.08 7.37 -1.10
CA GLY A 82 8.46 8.62 -0.43
C GLY A 82 7.93 9.85 -1.18
N ILE A 83 8.10 9.90 -2.50
CA ILE A 83 7.56 10.95 -3.38
C ILE A 83 6.03 10.98 -3.29
N CYS A 84 5.36 9.81 -3.30
CA CYS A 84 3.90 9.71 -3.11
C CYS A 84 3.45 10.43 -1.85
N LEU A 85 4.09 10.16 -0.71
CA LEU A 85 3.73 10.76 0.56
C LEU A 85 4.00 12.27 0.60
N PHE A 86 5.07 12.75 -0.04
CA PHE A 86 5.32 14.20 -0.17
C PHE A 86 4.27 14.87 -1.07
N ILE A 87 3.94 14.28 -2.23
CA ILE A 87 2.89 14.78 -3.13
C ILE A 87 1.53 14.75 -2.43
N THR A 88 1.19 13.64 -1.76
CA THR A 88 -0.06 13.53 -0.98
C THR A 88 -0.13 14.60 0.10
N GLY A 89 0.94 14.81 0.85
CA GLY A 89 1.01 15.84 1.89
C GLY A 89 0.81 17.24 1.35
N TYR A 90 1.42 17.57 0.23
CA TYR A 90 1.38 18.91 -0.35
C TYR A 90 0.06 19.20 -1.07
N PHE A 91 -0.37 18.28 -1.94
CA PHE A 91 -1.51 18.52 -2.82
C PHE A 91 -2.83 17.95 -2.27
N PHE A 92 -2.84 16.76 -1.68
CA PHE A 92 -4.08 16.00 -1.46
C PHE A 92 -4.55 15.97 -0.01
N ALA A 93 -3.64 15.95 0.97
CA ALA A 93 -4.00 15.73 2.37
C ALA A 93 -4.99 16.76 2.93
N ARG A 94 -4.77 18.05 2.68
CA ARG A 94 -5.66 19.11 3.17
C ARG A 94 -7.02 19.10 2.47
N PRO A 95 -7.13 19.08 1.12
CA PRO A 95 -8.41 19.00 0.44
C PRO A 95 -9.24 17.78 0.86
N ILE A 96 -8.63 16.58 0.82
CA ILE A 96 -9.33 15.33 1.16
C ILE A 96 -9.80 15.33 2.62
N HIS A 97 -8.96 15.76 3.56
CA HIS A 97 -9.36 15.84 4.96
C HIS A 97 -10.54 16.78 5.18
N LYS A 98 -10.53 17.97 4.54
CA LYS A 98 -11.64 18.96 4.63
C LYS A 98 -12.96 18.42 4.10
N MET A 99 -12.94 17.55 3.11
CA MET A 99 -14.15 16.93 2.56
C MET A 99 -14.84 15.97 3.56
N ASN A 100 -14.19 15.59 4.65
CA ASN A 100 -14.73 14.67 5.65
C ASN A 100 -15.31 13.38 5.03
N LEU A 101 -14.55 12.73 4.15
CA LEU A 101 -14.95 11.48 3.50
C LEU A 101 -14.94 10.32 4.50
N MET A 102 -15.71 9.26 4.23
CA MET A 102 -15.57 7.98 4.96
C MET A 102 -14.60 7.03 4.27
N THR A 103 -14.63 7.02 2.93
CA THR A 103 -13.75 6.24 2.07
C THR A 103 -13.31 7.09 0.88
N LEU A 104 -12.22 6.73 0.21
CA LEU A 104 -11.80 7.46 -0.99
C LEU A 104 -12.81 7.40 -2.14
N PRO A 105 -13.52 6.27 -2.42
CA PRO A 105 -14.60 6.25 -3.41
C PRO A 105 -15.70 7.30 -3.20
N ASP A 106 -15.98 7.72 -1.97
CA ASP A 106 -16.95 8.79 -1.69
C ASP A 106 -16.60 10.11 -2.40
N PHE A 107 -15.30 10.36 -2.67
CA PHE A 107 -14.85 11.50 -3.48
C PHE A 107 -15.44 11.45 -4.89
N TYR A 108 -15.35 10.28 -5.54
CA TYR A 108 -15.82 10.10 -6.91
C TYR A 108 -17.34 10.28 -6.99
N ASN A 109 -18.08 9.84 -5.97
CA ASN A 109 -19.51 10.06 -5.89
C ASN A 109 -19.85 11.56 -5.82
N ARG A 110 -19.24 12.26 -4.87
CA ARG A 110 -19.53 13.70 -4.66
C ARG A 110 -19.14 14.55 -5.84
N ARG A 111 -17.94 14.27 -6.39
CA ARG A 111 -17.40 15.09 -7.48
C ARG A 111 -18.04 14.79 -8.80
N TYR A 112 -18.45 13.56 -9.02
CA TYR A 112 -18.97 13.06 -10.28
C TYR A 112 -20.36 12.43 -10.09
N ASP A 113 -20.44 11.13 -9.91
CA ASP A 113 -21.70 10.44 -9.64
C ASP A 113 -21.49 9.04 -9.03
N LYS A 114 -22.63 8.36 -8.75
CA LYS A 114 -22.64 7.00 -8.19
C LYS A 114 -22.00 5.93 -9.11
N HIS A 115 -22.05 6.12 -10.41
CA HIS A 115 -21.49 5.14 -11.36
C HIS A 115 -19.98 5.25 -11.41
N THR A 116 -19.45 6.47 -11.39
CA THR A 116 -18.01 6.74 -11.29
C THR A 116 -17.45 6.22 -9.96
N GLU A 117 -18.18 6.38 -8.85
CA GLU A 117 -17.80 5.79 -7.57
C GLU A 117 -17.73 4.26 -7.63
N THR A 118 -18.72 3.62 -8.25
CA THR A 118 -18.73 2.16 -8.40
C THR A 118 -17.54 1.68 -9.24
N ALA A 119 -17.26 2.33 -10.36
CA ALA A 119 -16.11 2.00 -11.20
C ALA A 119 -14.78 2.17 -10.46
N ALA A 120 -14.61 3.27 -9.74
CA ALA A 120 -13.43 3.51 -8.91
C ALA A 120 -13.31 2.48 -7.78
N SER A 121 -14.42 2.15 -7.10
CA SER A 121 -14.45 1.12 -6.04
C SER A 121 -14.00 -0.24 -6.55
N ILE A 122 -14.46 -0.65 -7.74
CA ILE A 122 -14.07 -1.92 -8.36
C ILE A 122 -12.58 -1.90 -8.69
N SER A 123 -12.07 -0.83 -9.31
CA SER A 123 -10.64 -0.70 -9.64
C SER A 123 -9.77 -0.78 -8.39
N MET A 124 -10.12 -0.04 -7.32
CA MET A 124 -9.42 -0.06 -6.04
C MET A 124 -9.50 -1.41 -5.33
N LEU A 125 -10.62 -2.14 -5.50
CA LEU A 125 -10.79 -3.47 -4.93
C LEU A 125 -9.78 -4.45 -5.53
N PHE A 126 -9.65 -4.49 -6.86
CA PHE A 126 -8.66 -5.35 -7.52
C PHE A 126 -7.23 -4.99 -7.11
N SER A 127 -6.88 -3.70 -7.12
CA SER A 127 -5.58 -3.20 -6.69
C SER A 127 -5.23 -3.68 -5.28
N ASN A 128 -6.11 -3.48 -4.33
CA ASN A 128 -5.83 -3.78 -2.93
C ASN A 128 -5.87 -5.28 -2.59
N ILE A 129 -6.62 -6.10 -3.34
CA ILE A 129 -6.52 -7.56 -3.23
C ILE A 129 -5.13 -8.03 -3.63
N ILE A 130 -4.55 -7.47 -4.71
CA ILE A 130 -3.19 -7.79 -5.15
C ILE A 130 -2.16 -7.29 -4.11
N LEU A 131 -2.37 -6.12 -3.52
CA LEU A 131 -1.52 -5.59 -2.45
C LEU A 131 -1.47 -6.52 -1.23
N ILE A 132 -2.65 -7.00 -0.77
CA ILE A 132 -2.71 -7.99 0.32
C ILE A 132 -2.02 -9.29 -0.10
N ALA A 133 -2.25 -9.76 -1.33
CA ALA A 133 -1.64 -10.99 -1.83
C ALA A 133 -0.10 -10.93 -1.77
N GLY A 134 0.50 -9.80 -2.13
CA GLY A 134 1.95 -9.61 -2.01
C GLY A 134 2.43 -9.70 -0.56
N ASN A 135 1.75 -9.05 0.37
CA ASN A 135 2.08 -9.13 1.80
C ASN A 135 1.94 -10.55 2.36
N LEU A 136 0.88 -11.25 2.00
CA LEU A 136 0.68 -12.64 2.38
C LEU A 136 1.73 -13.57 1.77
N ALA A 137 2.16 -13.29 0.53
CA ALA A 137 3.23 -14.04 -0.12
C ALA A 137 4.54 -13.92 0.67
N GLY A 138 4.94 -12.69 1.01
CA GLY A 138 6.14 -12.45 1.83
C GLY A 138 6.05 -13.09 3.21
N LEU A 139 4.95 -12.90 3.91
CA LEU A 139 4.73 -13.51 5.24
C LEU A 139 4.72 -15.05 5.16
N GLY A 140 4.04 -15.63 4.18
CA GLY A 140 3.96 -17.08 3.99
C GLY A 140 5.34 -17.69 3.75
N LEU A 141 6.17 -17.06 2.89
CA LEU A 141 7.56 -17.48 2.66
C LEU A 141 8.38 -17.38 3.93
N LEU A 142 8.34 -16.26 4.63
CA LEU A 142 9.10 -16.01 5.84
C LEU A 142 8.74 -17.00 6.95
N PHE A 143 7.45 -17.22 7.20
CA PHE A 143 7.01 -18.20 8.21
C PHE A 143 7.37 -19.64 7.81
N SER A 144 7.28 -19.99 6.53
CA SER A 144 7.70 -21.30 6.02
C SER A 144 9.18 -21.57 6.31
N LEU A 145 10.06 -20.58 6.09
CA LEU A 145 11.49 -20.69 6.37
C LEU A 145 11.80 -20.82 7.88
N ILE A 146 11.13 -20.02 8.71
CA ILE A 146 11.40 -20.02 10.17
C ILE A 146 10.90 -21.29 10.85
N PHE A 147 9.71 -21.77 10.46
CA PHE A 147 9.07 -22.90 11.15
C PHE A 147 9.25 -24.24 10.45
N ASN A 148 9.86 -24.28 9.26
CA ASN A 148 10.06 -25.49 8.46
C ASN A 148 8.76 -26.24 8.11
N PHE A 149 7.67 -25.49 7.89
CA PHE A 149 6.41 -26.03 7.37
C PHE A 149 6.22 -25.66 5.90
N SER A 150 5.29 -26.34 5.21
CA SER A 150 4.98 -26.02 3.82
C SER A 150 4.45 -24.58 3.67
N TYR A 151 4.80 -23.95 2.55
CA TYR A 151 4.36 -22.58 2.24
C TYR A 151 2.82 -22.42 2.33
N LEU A 152 2.06 -23.38 1.75
CA LEU A 152 0.61 -23.35 1.78
C LEU A 152 0.05 -23.36 3.22
N PHE A 153 0.61 -24.21 4.08
CA PHE A 153 0.16 -24.29 5.47
C PHE A 153 0.42 -22.97 6.21
N MET A 154 1.60 -22.39 6.05
CA MET A 154 1.95 -21.13 6.70
C MET A 154 1.18 -19.93 6.12
N LEU A 155 0.91 -19.93 4.83
CA LEU A 155 0.07 -18.93 4.18
C LEU A 155 -1.36 -18.94 4.76
N ILE A 156 -1.98 -20.11 4.91
CA ILE A 156 -3.31 -20.24 5.52
C ILE A 156 -3.27 -19.83 6.99
N PHE A 157 -2.27 -20.26 7.73
CA PHE A 157 -2.11 -19.96 9.14
C PHE A 157 -2.02 -18.46 9.41
N ILE A 158 -1.10 -17.74 8.72
CA ILE A 158 -0.92 -16.30 8.93
C ILE A 158 -2.11 -15.48 8.41
N SER A 159 -2.73 -15.89 7.29
CA SER A 159 -3.94 -15.26 6.78
C SER A 159 -5.09 -15.35 7.78
N THR A 160 -5.23 -16.50 8.45
CA THR A 160 -6.23 -16.69 9.50
C THR A 160 -5.97 -15.80 10.70
N ILE A 161 -4.72 -15.68 11.17
CA ILE A 161 -4.36 -14.79 12.29
C ILE A 161 -4.66 -13.34 11.95
N ILE A 162 -4.27 -12.87 10.76
CA ILE A 162 -4.53 -11.49 10.32
C ILE A 162 -6.03 -11.22 10.26
N LEU A 163 -6.79 -12.13 9.67
CA LEU A 163 -8.24 -12.01 9.57
C LEU A 163 -8.91 -11.89 10.94
N LEU A 164 -8.50 -12.73 11.89
CA LEU A 164 -9.07 -12.74 13.25
C LEU A 164 -8.88 -11.42 13.98
N TYR A 165 -7.65 -10.90 14.06
CA TYR A 165 -7.43 -9.67 14.82
C TYR A 165 -7.89 -8.41 14.07
N ALA A 166 -7.79 -8.36 12.74
CA ALA A 166 -8.24 -7.23 11.95
C ALA A 166 -9.76 -7.03 12.05
N THR A 167 -10.53 -8.12 11.86
CA THR A 167 -11.99 -8.03 11.88
C THR A 167 -12.57 -7.75 13.28
N THR A 168 -11.86 -8.09 14.36
CA THR A 168 -12.30 -7.81 15.72
C THR A 168 -12.07 -6.37 16.14
N GLY A 169 -10.87 -5.84 15.95
CA GLY A 169 -10.43 -4.55 16.48
C GLY A 169 -10.60 -3.33 15.55
N GLY A 170 -10.92 -3.54 14.27
CA GLY A 170 -11.13 -2.47 13.30
C GLY A 170 -9.91 -1.57 13.11
N PHE A 171 -10.13 -0.35 12.60
CA PHE A 171 -9.06 0.62 12.30
C PHE A 171 -8.25 1.05 13.54
N ILE A 172 -8.88 1.11 14.73
CA ILE A 172 -8.16 1.41 15.99
C ILE A 172 -7.11 0.34 16.27
N ALA A 173 -7.44 -0.93 16.08
CA ALA A 173 -6.47 -2.02 16.26
C ALA A 173 -5.33 -1.90 15.26
N SER A 174 -5.64 -1.72 13.98
CA SER A 174 -4.63 -1.53 12.93
C SER A 174 -3.66 -0.42 13.28
N VAL A 175 -4.13 0.77 13.66
CA VAL A 175 -3.27 1.91 14.05
C VAL A 175 -2.44 1.62 15.30
N SER A 176 -3.05 1.02 16.34
CA SER A 176 -2.36 0.77 17.61
C SER A 176 -1.25 -0.27 17.48
N THR A 177 -1.46 -1.33 16.69
CA THR A 177 -0.44 -2.34 16.39
C THR A 177 0.64 -1.78 15.47
N SER A 178 0.26 -0.99 14.46
CA SER A 178 1.19 -0.39 13.50
C SER A 178 2.28 0.43 14.17
N VAL A 179 1.95 1.25 15.17
CA VAL A 179 2.94 2.10 15.85
C VAL A 179 4.04 1.25 16.49
N PHE A 180 3.67 0.18 17.19
CA PHE A 180 4.63 -0.74 17.79
C PHE A 180 5.46 -1.47 16.71
N GLN A 181 4.79 -2.00 15.71
CA GLN A 181 5.40 -2.82 14.65
C GLN A 181 6.40 -2.03 13.81
N VAL A 182 6.07 -0.78 13.43
CA VAL A 182 6.97 0.08 12.66
C VAL A 182 8.19 0.50 13.44
N PHE A 183 8.05 0.70 14.75
CA PHE A 183 9.20 1.00 15.58
C PHE A 183 10.23 -0.14 15.55
N VAL A 184 9.77 -1.40 15.69
CA VAL A 184 10.63 -2.58 15.55
C VAL A 184 11.22 -2.68 14.15
N PHE A 185 10.43 -2.37 13.11
CA PHE A 185 10.88 -2.39 11.71
C PHE A 185 12.00 -1.39 11.44
N ILE A 186 11.84 -0.13 11.86
CA ILE A 186 12.87 0.91 11.68
C ILE A 186 14.18 0.47 12.38
N ILE A 187 14.09 0.00 13.63
CA ILE A 187 15.25 -0.49 14.37
C ILE A 187 15.90 -1.67 13.63
N GLY A 188 15.11 -2.65 13.20
CA GLY A 188 15.62 -3.85 12.52
C GLY A 188 16.40 -3.52 11.24
N ILE A 189 15.83 -2.67 10.37
CA ILE A 189 16.49 -2.27 9.11
C ILE A 189 17.77 -1.46 9.39
N LEU A 190 17.69 -0.46 10.27
CA LEU A 190 18.85 0.39 10.54
C LEU A 190 19.98 -0.37 11.24
N LEU A 191 19.67 -1.23 12.22
CA LEU A 191 20.68 -2.08 12.85
C LEU A 191 21.35 -3.01 11.84
N SER A 192 20.57 -3.64 10.95
CA SER A 192 21.07 -4.52 9.91
C SER A 192 21.99 -3.77 8.94
N PHE A 193 21.57 -2.60 8.47
CA PHE A 193 22.36 -1.77 7.57
C PHE A 193 23.69 -1.31 8.21
N PHE A 194 23.64 -0.77 9.44
CA PHE A 194 24.83 -0.30 10.12
C PHE A 194 25.77 -1.46 10.46
N TRP A 195 25.24 -2.59 10.92
CA TRP A 195 26.07 -3.75 11.21
C TRP A 195 26.79 -4.27 9.96
N LEU A 196 26.06 -4.49 8.85
CA LEU A 196 26.68 -4.94 7.58
C LEU A 196 27.77 -3.97 7.13
N THR A 197 27.51 -2.66 7.21
CA THR A 197 28.46 -1.63 6.78
C THR A 197 29.71 -1.58 7.67
N THR A 198 29.57 -1.76 8.98
CA THR A 198 30.71 -1.73 9.92
C THR A 198 31.52 -3.01 9.94
N GLU A 199 30.87 -4.17 9.86
CA GLU A 199 31.54 -5.48 9.92
C GLU A 199 32.34 -5.77 8.65
N PHE A 200 31.72 -5.61 7.49
CA PHE A 200 32.34 -5.95 6.21
C PHE A 200 33.03 -4.78 5.51
N GLY A 201 32.68 -3.54 5.89
CA GLY A 201 33.19 -2.31 5.29
C GLY A 201 32.53 -1.95 3.97
N TRP A 202 32.06 -0.71 3.85
CA TRP A 202 31.38 -0.18 2.67
C TRP A 202 32.14 -0.42 1.36
N ALA A 203 33.44 -0.05 1.34
CA ALA A 203 34.26 -0.13 0.13
C ALA A 203 34.42 -1.57 -0.38
N LYS A 204 34.61 -2.53 0.56
CA LYS A 204 34.77 -3.95 0.21
C LYS A 204 33.48 -4.52 -0.38
N MET A 205 32.35 -4.30 0.28
CA MET A 205 31.06 -4.80 -0.20
C MET A 205 30.68 -4.19 -1.55
N MET A 206 30.90 -2.89 -1.75
CA MET A 206 30.63 -2.24 -3.02
C MET A 206 31.58 -2.65 -4.14
N ALA A 207 32.79 -3.11 -3.84
CA ALA A 207 33.73 -3.63 -4.85
C ALA A 207 33.23 -4.90 -5.53
N GLU A 208 32.44 -5.73 -4.85
CA GLU A 208 31.88 -6.99 -5.37
C GLU A 208 30.60 -6.78 -6.19
N VAL A 209 29.95 -5.60 -6.07
CA VAL A 209 28.76 -5.25 -6.84
C VAL A 209 29.17 -4.86 -8.27
N PRO A 210 28.52 -5.41 -9.31
CA PRO A 210 28.77 -4.99 -10.71
C PRO A 210 28.65 -3.47 -10.90
N ASP A 211 29.55 -2.87 -11.68
CA ASP A 211 29.57 -1.41 -11.88
C ASP A 211 28.27 -0.87 -12.46
N THR A 212 27.62 -1.63 -13.34
CA THR A 212 26.32 -1.30 -13.92
C THR A 212 25.19 -1.23 -12.91
N TYR A 213 25.34 -1.88 -11.75
CA TYR A 213 24.32 -1.96 -10.69
C TYR A 213 24.41 -0.80 -9.69
N LYS A 214 25.57 -0.13 -9.60
CA LYS A 214 25.83 0.95 -8.64
C LYS A 214 25.94 2.35 -9.25
N ASN A 215 25.97 2.44 -10.59
CA ASN A 215 26.04 3.72 -11.30
C ASN A 215 24.64 4.23 -11.71
N LEU A 216 24.59 5.36 -12.43
CA LEU A 216 23.33 5.97 -12.89
C LEU A 216 22.74 5.31 -14.15
N ASP A 217 23.33 4.26 -14.68
CA ASP A 217 22.88 3.62 -15.91
C ASP A 217 21.45 3.08 -15.81
N GLY A 218 21.05 2.60 -14.62
CA GLY A 218 19.67 2.17 -14.33
C GLY A 218 18.62 3.27 -14.44
N LEU A 219 19.01 4.57 -14.47
CA LEU A 219 18.08 5.69 -14.69
C LEU A 219 18.11 6.23 -16.12
N PHE A 220 19.23 6.06 -16.84
CA PHE A 220 19.42 6.73 -18.12
C PHE A 220 19.57 5.79 -19.32
N LYS A 221 19.92 4.51 -19.10
CA LYS A 221 20.11 3.55 -20.18
C LYS A 221 18.99 2.52 -20.23
N ILE A 222 18.27 2.47 -21.36
CA ILE A 222 17.16 1.50 -21.55
C ILE A 222 17.65 0.06 -21.39
N LYS A 223 18.84 -0.26 -21.89
CA LYS A 223 19.46 -1.59 -21.76
C LYS A 223 19.65 -2.03 -20.29
N ASN A 224 19.75 -1.09 -19.37
CA ASN A 224 19.91 -1.32 -17.92
C ASN A 224 18.60 -1.11 -17.15
N GLY A 225 17.45 -1.21 -17.83
CA GLY A 225 16.13 -1.19 -17.19
C GLY A 225 15.61 0.21 -16.82
N SER A 226 16.16 1.30 -17.39
CA SER A 226 15.74 2.66 -16.98
C SER A 226 14.24 2.91 -17.13
N LEU A 227 13.58 2.40 -18.17
CA LEU A 227 12.14 2.56 -18.36
C LEU A 227 11.35 1.83 -17.26
N ALA A 228 11.74 0.61 -16.92
CA ALA A 228 11.10 -0.16 -15.85
C ALA A 228 11.29 0.52 -14.48
N ASN A 229 12.48 1.06 -14.21
CA ASN A 229 12.77 1.77 -12.96
C ASN A 229 11.97 3.07 -12.84
N TRP A 230 11.88 3.87 -13.92
CA TRP A 230 11.01 5.06 -13.94
C TRP A 230 9.54 4.70 -13.85
N ALA A 231 9.10 3.61 -14.49
CA ALA A 231 7.74 3.11 -14.38
C ALA A 231 7.40 2.74 -12.94
N ALA A 232 8.28 2.01 -12.25
CA ALA A 232 8.10 1.68 -10.86
C ALA A 232 8.05 2.94 -9.97
N ILE A 233 8.96 3.91 -10.17
CA ILE A 233 8.93 5.18 -9.42
C ILE A 233 7.60 5.91 -9.66
N VAL A 234 7.15 6.05 -10.90
CA VAL A 234 5.91 6.78 -11.24
C VAL A 234 4.67 6.03 -10.74
N SER A 235 4.64 4.70 -10.88
CA SER A 235 3.55 3.86 -10.38
C SER A 235 3.40 4.01 -8.87
N MET A 236 4.50 3.89 -8.12
CA MET A 236 4.49 4.10 -6.67
C MET A 236 4.17 5.54 -6.29
N ALA A 237 4.75 6.55 -7.00
CA ALA A 237 4.59 7.95 -6.64
C ALA A 237 3.18 8.49 -6.89
N LEU A 238 2.51 8.06 -7.94
CA LEU A 238 1.21 8.59 -8.36
C LEU A 238 0.07 7.60 -8.15
N GLY A 239 0.31 6.29 -8.33
CA GLY A 239 -0.69 5.25 -8.13
C GLY A 239 -1.09 5.11 -6.67
N ASP A 240 -0.14 5.18 -5.76
CA ASP A 240 -0.38 5.04 -4.34
C ASP A 240 -1.13 6.24 -3.71
N ILE A 241 -1.20 7.40 -4.41
CA ILE A 241 -2.07 8.53 -4.01
C ILE A 241 -3.55 8.12 -3.98
N VAL A 242 -3.96 7.16 -4.81
CA VAL A 242 -5.33 6.61 -4.83
C VAL A 242 -5.46 5.31 -4.04
N ALA A 243 -4.43 4.92 -3.28
CA ALA A 243 -4.53 3.81 -2.35
C ALA A 243 -5.47 4.15 -1.19
N ILE A 244 -6.40 3.24 -0.95
CA ILE A 244 -7.46 3.47 0.04
C ILE A 244 -6.89 3.53 1.46
N ASP A 245 -5.90 2.73 1.76
CA ASP A 245 -5.25 2.64 3.05
C ASP A 245 -4.44 3.90 3.41
N PHE A 246 -3.76 4.55 2.44
CA PHE A 246 -3.12 5.85 2.66
C PHE A 246 -4.13 6.95 2.94
N ILE A 247 -5.14 7.04 2.09
CA ILE A 247 -6.18 8.07 2.23
C ILE A 247 -6.99 7.86 3.51
N GLN A 248 -7.20 6.61 3.95
CA GLN A 248 -7.89 6.33 5.21
C GLN A 248 -7.14 6.93 6.41
N ARG A 249 -5.81 6.92 6.40
CA ARG A 249 -4.99 7.57 7.44
C ARG A 249 -5.07 9.08 7.37
N VAL A 250 -5.02 9.65 6.17
CA VAL A 250 -5.23 11.09 5.95
C VAL A 250 -6.57 11.55 6.52
N ILE A 251 -7.65 10.84 6.20
CA ILE A 251 -9.02 11.14 6.67
C ILE A 251 -9.15 10.98 8.20
N SER A 252 -8.39 10.05 8.79
CA SER A 252 -8.44 9.75 10.24
C SER A 252 -7.64 10.70 11.10
N SER A 253 -6.92 11.66 10.50
CA SER A 253 -6.14 12.66 11.24
C SER A 253 -7.04 13.67 11.96
N LYS A 254 -6.53 14.26 13.06
CA LYS A 254 -7.27 15.24 13.87
C LYS A 254 -7.47 16.60 13.20
N SER A 255 -6.71 16.91 12.16
CA SER A 255 -6.81 18.17 11.41
C SER A 255 -6.14 18.09 10.05
N PRO A 256 -6.48 18.99 9.09
CA PRO A 256 -5.81 19.06 7.80
C PRO A 256 -4.29 19.25 7.89
N GLN A 257 -3.82 20.02 8.88
CA GLN A 257 -2.41 20.25 9.15
C GLN A 257 -1.73 18.99 9.69
N SER A 258 -2.42 18.23 10.56
CA SER A 258 -1.92 16.95 11.07
C SER A 258 -1.82 15.91 9.97
N ALA A 259 -2.77 15.86 9.04
CA ALA A 259 -2.72 15.02 7.86
C ALA A 259 -1.47 15.33 7.01
N GLN A 260 -1.27 16.61 6.68
CA GLN A 260 -0.14 17.06 5.87
C GLN A 260 1.21 16.74 6.52
N LYS A 261 1.39 17.11 7.82
CA LYS A 261 2.61 16.83 8.56
C LYS A 261 2.86 15.33 8.70
N GLY A 262 1.80 14.54 8.86
CA GLY A 262 1.86 13.09 8.91
C GLY A 262 2.39 12.49 7.60
N CYS A 263 1.90 12.96 6.45
CA CYS A 263 2.40 12.53 5.15
C CYS A 263 3.89 12.85 4.98
N TYR A 264 4.33 14.04 5.35
CA TYR A 264 5.75 14.40 5.26
C TYR A 264 6.63 13.53 6.16
N LEU A 265 6.21 13.31 7.41
CA LEU A 265 6.93 12.42 8.33
C LEU A 265 6.96 10.99 7.78
N GLY A 266 5.85 10.48 7.27
CA GLY A 266 5.77 9.16 6.64
C GLY A 266 6.74 9.03 5.47
N GLY A 267 6.81 10.04 4.59
CA GLY A 267 7.73 10.05 3.45
C GLY A 267 9.20 10.02 3.89
N VAL A 268 9.57 10.80 4.90
CA VAL A 268 10.94 10.78 5.45
C VAL A 268 11.26 9.41 6.05
N LEU A 269 10.35 8.83 6.85
CA LEU A 269 10.55 7.52 7.46
C LEU A 269 10.64 6.40 6.41
N THR A 270 9.81 6.46 5.36
CA THR A 270 9.84 5.49 4.26
C THR A 270 11.20 5.50 3.53
N LEU A 271 11.76 6.69 3.25
CA LEU A 271 13.09 6.80 2.64
C LEU A 271 14.19 6.33 3.61
N LEU A 272 14.04 6.65 4.91
CA LEU A 272 15.01 6.28 5.95
C LEU A 272 15.17 4.77 6.11
N VAL A 273 14.10 3.99 5.90
CA VAL A 273 14.17 2.52 5.96
C VAL A 273 14.36 1.90 4.57
N GLY A 274 13.79 2.47 3.54
CA GLY A 274 13.75 1.87 2.22
C GLY A 274 15.08 1.95 1.46
N LEU A 275 15.78 3.09 1.52
CA LEU A 275 17.10 3.21 0.88
C LEU A 275 18.15 2.27 1.49
N PRO A 276 18.29 2.16 2.82
CA PRO A 276 19.13 1.14 3.43
C PRO A 276 18.76 -0.29 3.00
N THR A 277 17.45 -0.60 2.87
CA THR A 277 17.01 -1.92 2.43
C THR A 277 17.46 -2.24 1.00
N ALA A 278 17.38 -1.28 0.08
CA ALA A 278 17.90 -1.44 -1.28
C ALA A 278 19.42 -1.69 -1.29
N ILE A 279 20.16 -1.01 -0.40
CA ILE A 279 21.61 -1.23 -0.25
C ILE A 279 21.90 -2.60 0.36
N ILE A 280 21.15 -3.07 1.36
CA ILE A 280 21.27 -4.42 1.90
C ILE A 280 21.09 -5.46 0.79
N GLY A 281 20.17 -5.21 -0.16
CA GLY A 281 20.02 -6.06 -1.34
C GLY A 281 21.30 -6.16 -2.19
N LEU A 282 22.02 -5.04 -2.38
CA LEU A 282 23.32 -5.07 -3.07
C LEU A 282 24.40 -5.81 -2.27
N TYR A 283 24.36 -5.72 -0.96
CA TYR A 283 25.33 -6.43 -0.11
C TYR A 283 25.25 -7.96 -0.23
N ALA A 284 24.15 -8.46 -0.76
CA ALA A 284 23.99 -9.89 -1.04
C ALA A 284 25.06 -10.45 -2.00
N PHE A 285 25.66 -9.63 -2.86
CA PHE A 285 26.79 -10.04 -3.70
C PHE A 285 28.03 -10.49 -2.90
N HIS A 286 28.14 -10.04 -1.66
CA HIS A 286 29.23 -10.46 -0.75
C HIS A 286 29.05 -11.89 -0.23
N PHE A 287 27.85 -12.44 -0.27
CA PHE A 287 27.55 -13.77 0.28
C PHE A 287 27.47 -14.80 -0.84
N ASP A 288 28.50 -15.66 -0.98
CA ASP A 288 28.68 -16.61 -2.08
C ASP A 288 27.56 -17.65 -2.25
N LYS A 289 26.76 -17.90 -1.22
CA LYS A 289 25.67 -18.88 -1.24
C LYS A 289 24.49 -18.38 -0.44
N LEU A 290 23.57 -17.71 -1.12
CA LEU A 290 22.25 -17.51 -0.58
C LEU A 290 21.43 -18.79 -0.77
N ALA A 291 21.16 -19.48 0.34
CA ALA A 291 20.55 -20.81 0.31
C ALA A 291 19.03 -20.75 -0.01
N ASN A 292 18.40 -19.60 0.22
CA ASN A 292 16.96 -19.46 0.14
C ASN A 292 16.53 -18.49 -0.98
N LYS A 293 15.31 -18.70 -1.45
CA LYS A 293 14.70 -17.86 -2.50
C LYS A 293 14.40 -16.42 -2.06
N ASP A 294 14.45 -16.15 -0.75
CA ASP A 294 14.20 -14.83 -0.20
C ASP A 294 15.48 -14.25 0.39
N LEU A 295 16.07 -13.33 -0.37
CA LEU A 295 17.35 -12.71 -0.12
C LEU A 295 17.46 -12.08 1.27
N LEU A 296 16.50 -11.23 1.63
CA LEU A 296 16.56 -10.45 2.88
C LEU A 296 16.41 -11.34 4.10
N VAL A 297 15.58 -12.38 3.99
CA VAL A 297 15.38 -13.36 5.07
C VAL A 297 16.60 -14.26 5.21
N ASP A 298 17.21 -14.67 4.10
CA ASP A 298 18.43 -15.49 4.12
C ASP A 298 19.61 -14.76 4.76
N ILE A 299 19.83 -13.49 4.41
CA ILE A 299 20.84 -12.65 5.05
C ILE A 299 20.56 -12.53 6.56
N ALA A 300 19.32 -12.31 6.95
CA ALA A 300 18.93 -12.17 8.36
C ALA A 300 19.16 -13.44 9.18
N LEU A 301 18.88 -14.61 8.61
CA LEU A 301 18.95 -15.89 9.33
C LEU A 301 20.37 -16.47 9.39
N ASN A 302 21.15 -16.32 8.30
CA ASN A 302 22.38 -17.06 8.10
C ASN A 302 23.64 -16.20 8.14
N ASN A 303 23.53 -14.89 7.94
CA ASN A 303 24.68 -14.01 7.75
C ASN A 303 24.77 -12.86 8.76
N MET A 304 23.78 -12.69 9.65
CA MET A 304 23.79 -11.67 10.69
C MET A 304 23.87 -12.26 12.10
N PRO A 305 24.34 -11.49 13.11
CA PRO A 305 24.17 -11.88 14.50
C PRO A 305 22.69 -12.14 14.81
N GLU A 306 22.42 -13.22 15.54
CA GLU A 306 21.05 -13.72 15.76
C GLU A 306 20.08 -12.62 16.22
N MET A 307 20.50 -11.74 17.14
CA MET A 307 19.63 -10.67 17.64
C MET A 307 19.28 -9.64 16.56
N ILE A 308 20.22 -9.25 15.69
CA ILE A 308 19.98 -8.30 14.60
C ILE A 308 19.03 -8.91 13.58
N GLY A 309 19.30 -10.17 13.19
CA GLY A 309 18.42 -10.92 12.29
C GLY A 309 16.99 -11.05 12.84
N ILE A 310 16.83 -11.32 14.14
CA ILE A 310 15.53 -11.36 14.81
C ILE A 310 14.81 -10.00 14.68
N PHE A 311 15.46 -8.87 14.99
CA PHE A 311 14.83 -7.55 14.86
C PHE A 311 14.40 -7.24 13.43
N LEU A 312 15.23 -7.59 12.44
CA LEU A 312 14.88 -7.41 11.04
C LEU A 312 13.64 -8.23 10.65
N ILE A 313 13.61 -9.51 11.01
CA ILE A 313 12.50 -10.41 10.71
C ILE A 313 11.21 -9.98 11.43
N LEU A 314 11.27 -9.65 12.71
CA LEU A 314 10.12 -9.15 13.47
C LEU A 314 9.58 -7.84 12.88
N GLY A 315 10.47 -6.98 12.40
CA GLY A 315 10.12 -5.75 11.73
C GLY A 315 9.32 -5.99 10.44
N ILE A 316 9.83 -6.88 9.57
CA ILE A 316 9.16 -7.25 8.31
C ILE A 316 7.79 -7.88 8.60
N ILE A 317 7.72 -8.82 9.55
CA ILE A 317 6.45 -9.44 9.98
C ILE A 317 5.48 -8.36 10.45
N GLY A 318 5.94 -7.47 11.31
CA GLY A 318 5.10 -6.42 11.89
C GLY A 318 4.53 -5.47 10.84
N ALA A 319 5.38 -4.92 9.98
CA ALA A 319 4.96 -4.02 8.91
C ALA A 319 3.93 -4.69 8.00
N SER A 320 4.17 -5.92 7.59
CA SER A 320 3.27 -6.68 6.70
C SER A 320 1.94 -7.04 7.33
N MET A 321 1.95 -7.46 8.61
CA MET A 321 0.72 -7.71 9.36
C MET A 321 -0.10 -6.42 9.50
N SER A 322 0.56 -5.27 9.70
CA SER A 322 -0.07 -3.96 9.76
C SER A 322 -0.78 -3.60 8.45
N THR A 323 -0.06 -3.71 7.32
CA THR A 323 -0.61 -3.41 5.99
C THR A 323 -1.76 -4.34 5.66
N ALA A 324 -1.57 -5.66 5.76
CA ALA A 324 -2.60 -6.63 5.42
C ALA A 324 -3.87 -6.42 6.26
N ALA A 325 -3.75 -6.13 7.57
CA ALA A 325 -4.89 -5.84 8.42
C ALA A 325 -5.59 -4.53 8.08
N GLY A 326 -4.84 -3.48 7.75
CA GLY A 326 -5.40 -2.19 7.34
C GLY A 326 -6.17 -2.32 6.03
N VAL A 327 -5.54 -2.90 5.01
CA VAL A 327 -6.12 -3.02 3.68
C VAL A 327 -7.35 -3.93 3.66
N ILE A 328 -7.37 -5.06 4.39
CA ILE A 328 -8.55 -5.94 4.47
C ILE A 328 -9.76 -5.22 5.10
N LEU A 329 -9.52 -4.35 6.08
CA LEU A 329 -10.56 -3.52 6.67
C LEU A 329 -11.09 -2.49 5.69
N ASP A 330 -10.21 -1.81 4.98
CA ASP A 330 -10.59 -0.77 4.02
C ASP A 330 -11.33 -1.36 2.82
N LEU A 331 -10.93 -2.54 2.33
CA LEU A 331 -11.68 -3.30 1.33
C LEU A 331 -13.08 -3.68 1.81
N SER A 332 -13.16 -4.22 3.04
CA SER A 332 -14.44 -4.59 3.64
C SER A 332 -15.37 -3.38 3.75
N ASN A 333 -14.83 -2.19 4.03
CA ASN A 333 -15.56 -0.93 4.07
C ASN A 333 -16.07 -0.53 2.69
N ILE A 334 -15.21 -0.56 1.67
CA ILE A 334 -15.58 -0.19 0.30
C ILE A 334 -16.68 -1.13 -0.22
N ILE A 335 -16.51 -2.44 -0.07
CA ILE A 335 -17.51 -3.40 -0.53
C ILE A 335 -18.84 -3.19 0.20
N THR A 336 -18.79 -3.11 1.54
CA THR A 336 -20.00 -2.95 2.35
C THR A 336 -20.71 -1.65 2.05
N ARG A 337 -19.97 -0.53 2.01
CA ARG A 337 -20.52 0.82 1.93
C ARG A 337 -20.77 1.28 0.49
N ASN A 338 -19.73 1.23 -0.35
CA ASN A 338 -19.77 1.82 -1.68
C ASN A 338 -20.39 0.89 -2.74
N LEU A 339 -20.37 -0.45 -2.51
CA LEU A 339 -20.96 -1.41 -3.44
C LEU A 339 -22.27 -1.99 -2.93
N ILE A 340 -22.40 -2.43 -1.67
CA ILE A 340 -23.62 -3.12 -1.20
C ILE A 340 -24.65 -2.14 -0.62
N GLN A 341 -24.28 -1.35 0.38
CA GLN A 341 -25.20 -0.45 1.08
C GLN A 341 -25.85 0.56 0.14
N LYS A 342 -25.11 1.01 -0.86
CA LYS A 342 -25.57 2.00 -1.84
C LYS A 342 -26.70 1.50 -2.73
N TYR A 343 -26.70 0.19 -3.03
CA TYR A 343 -27.72 -0.44 -3.90
C TYR A 343 -28.77 -1.23 -3.11
N SER A 344 -28.62 -1.34 -1.77
CA SER A 344 -29.55 -2.04 -0.88
C SER A 344 -30.14 -1.11 0.16
N SER A 345 -31.40 -0.75 0.04
CA SER A 345 -32.11 0.15 0.98
C SER A 345 -32.29 -0.42 2.40
N GLY A 346 -32.02 -1.72 2.61
CA GLY A 346 -32.27 -2.43 3.87
C GLY A 346 -31.17 -2.36 4.92
N ILE A 347 -29.95 -1.90 4.57
CA ILE A 347 -28.78 -1.95 5.47
C ILE A 347 -28.48 -0.55 6.04
N LYS A 348 -29.29 -0.15 7.04
CA LYS A 348 -29.14 1.16 7.72
C LYS A 348 -28.63 1.04 9.15
N ASN A 349 -28.54 -0.17 9.72
CA ASN A 349 -28.17 -0.39 11.11
C ASN A 349 -26.66 -0.64 11.22
N ASN A 350 -25.97 0.13 12.09
CA ASN A 350 -24.54 0.01 12.37
C ASN A 350 -24.09 -1.43 12.66
N LYS A 351 -24.88 -2.19 13.44
CA LYS A 351 -24.55 -3.60 13.77
C LYS A 351 -24.57 -4.49 12.52
N LYS A 352 -25.55 -4.31 11.61
CA LYS A 352 -25.62 -5.06 10.36
C LYS A 352 -24.47 -4.71 9.41
N ILE A 353 -24.10 -3.42 9.33
CA ILE A 353 -22.97 -2.94 8.53
C ILE A 353 -21.66 -3.58 9.01
N LEU A 354 -21.41 -3.54 10.33
CA LEU A 354 -20.20 -4.13 10.92
C LEU A 354 -20.15 -5.65 10.73
N HIS A 355 -21.28 -6.33 10.89
CA HIS A 355 -21.34 -7.78 10.65
C HIS A 355 -21.05 -8.14 9.20
N LEU A 356 -21.64 -7.40 8.27
CA LEU A 356 -21.41 -7.59 6.84
C LEU A 356 -19.94 -7.33 6.44
N ALA A 357 -19.33 -6.25 6.97
CA ALA A 357 -17.92 -5.96 6.72
C ALA A 357 -17.00 -7.10 7.18
N ARG A 358 -17.27 -7.68 8.35
CA ARG A 358 -16.53 -8.86 8.85
C ARG A 358 -16.69 -10.08 7.98
N LEU A 359 -17.91 -10.34 7.48
CA LEU A 359 -18.17 -11.47 6.58
C LEU A 359 -17.47 -11.30 5.23
N ILE A 360 -17.43 -10.08 4.68
CA ILE A 360 -16.78 -9.77 3.39
C ILE A 360 -15.25 -9.92 3.49
N ALA A 361 -14.66 -9.70 4.63
CA ALA A 361 -13.22 -9.87 4.83
C ALA A 361 -12.77 -11.32 4.54
N ILE A 362 -13.62 -12.31 4.77
CA ILE A 362 -13.30 -13.74 4.57
C ILE A 362 -13.04 -14.06 3.08
N PRO A 363 -14.01 -13.88 2.15
CA PRO A 363 -13.76 -14.18 0.75
C PRO A 363 -12.66 -13.29 0.14
N THR A 364 -12.50 -12.06 0.60
CA THR A 364 -11.42 -11.17 0.16
C THR A 364 -10.06 -11.73 0.55
N MET A 365 -9.92 -12.21 1.79
CA MET A 365 -8.68 -12.86 2.26
C MET A 365 -8.39 -14.16 1.51
N VAL A 366 -9.41 -14.98 1.24
CA VAL A 366 -9.25 -16.23 0.47
C VAL A 366 -8.75 -15.91 -0.95
N LEU A 367 -9.33 -14.91 -1.62
CA LEU A 367 -8.89 -14.51 -2.95
C LEU A 367 -7.44 -14.01 -2.95
N ALA A 368 -7.07 -13.15 -1.99
CA ALA A 368 -5.70 -12.67 -1.85
C ALA A 368 -4.71 -13.81 -1.56
N SER A 369 -5.07 -14.75 -0.68
CA SER A 369 -4.24 -15.93 -0.40
C SER A 369 -4.07 -16.83 -1.62
N THR A 370 -5.10 -16.96 -2.45
CA THR A 370 -5.03 -17.72 -3.69
C THR A 370 -4.03 -17.09 -4.67
N ILE A 371 -4.07 -15.76 -4.86
CA ILE A 371 -3.10 -15.04 -5.69
C ILE A 371 -1.69 -15.19 -5.12
N ALA A 372 -1.51 -15.04 -3.80
CA ALA A 372 -0.24 -15.22 -3.12
C ALA A 372 0.37 -16.62 -3.32
N TYR A 373 -0.48 -17.66 -3.33
CA TYR A 373 -0.05 -19.03 -3.54
C TYR A 373 0.52 -19.26 -4.93
N TYR A 374 -0.16 -18.77 -5.96
CA TYR A 374 0.27 -18.96 -7.35
C TYR A 374 1.40 -18.00 -7.79
N HIS A 375 1.46 -16.81 -7.19
CA HIS A 375 2.42 -15.75 -7.55
C HIS A 375 3.16 -15.21 -6.32
N PRO A 376 4.08 -15.99 -5.71
CA PRO A 376 4.78 -15.60 -4.49
C PRO A 376 5.93 -14.61 -4.77
N LYS A 377 5.64 -13.44 -5.37
CA LYS A 377 6.62 -12.39 -5.70
C LYS A 377 6.16 -11.03 -5.14
N PRO A 378 6.48 -10.71 -3.87
CA PRO A 378 5.95 -9.52 -3.18
C PRO A 378 6.16 -8.20 -3.94
N GLY A 379 7.40 -7.88 -4.33
CA GLY A 379 7.71 -6.60 -5.01
C GLY A 379 6.99 -6.41 -6.34
N ILE A 380 6.81 -7.47 -7.13
CA ILE A 380 6.09 -7.41 -8.40
C ILE A 380 4.59 -7.16 -8.13
N LEU A 381 4.01 -7.85 -7.15
CA LEU A 381 2.60 -7.65 -6.79
C LEU A 381 2.36 -6.23 -6.26
N LEU A 382 3.30 -5.63 -5.55
CA LEU A 382 3.23 -4.24 -5.10
C LEU A 382 3.11 -3.27 -6.28
N ILE A 383 4.03 -3.37 -7.24
CA ILE A 383 4.04 -2.49 -8.43
C ILE A 383 2.75 -2.67 -9.23
N LEU A 384 2.33 -3.92 -9.46
CA LEU A 384 1.11 -4.23 -10.20
C LEU A 384 -0.14 -3.66 -9.52
N ALA A 385 -0.22 -3.72 -8.19
CA ALA A 385 -1.35 -3.19 -7.44
C ALA A 385 -1.57 -1.71 -7.72
N PHE A 386 -0.52 -0.90 -7.65
CA PHE A 386 -0.64 0.55 -7.85
C PHE A 386 -0.74 0.96 -9.32
N ASP A 387 -0.20 0.16 -10.21
CA ASP A 387 -0.30 0.39 -11.64
C ASP A 387 -1.75 0.36 -12.16
N ILE A 388 -2.58 -0.52 -11.60
CA ILE A 388 -4.00 -0.63 -11.95
C ILE A 388 -4.77 0.67 -11.61
N VAL A 389 -4.54 1.23 -10.42
CA VAL A 389 -5.26 2.44 -9.99
C VAL A 389 -4.66 3.71 -10.57
N LEU A 390 -3.34 3.74 -10.85
CA LEU A 390 -2.70 4.81 -11.58
C LEU A 390 -3.32 4.98 -12.96
N ALA A 391 -3.51 3.87 -13.67
CA ALA A 391 -4.05 3.87 -15.02
C ALA A 391 -5.42 4.54 -15.15
N GLY A 392 -6.32 4.36 -14.17
CA GLY A 392 -7.70 4.81 -14.30
C GLY A 392 -8.16 5.85 -13.27
N CYS A 393 -7.69 5.75 -12.01
CA CYS A 393 -8.27 6.51 -10.90
C CYS A 393 -7.52 7.81 -10.58
N PHE A 394 -6.21 7.88 -10.83
CA PHE A 394 -5.40 9.04 -10.44
C PHE A 394 -5.81 10.34 -11.15
N VAL A 395 -5.98 10.31 -12.47
CA VAL A 395 -6.32 11.51 -13.25
C VAL A 395 -7.67 12.11 -12.84
N PRO A 396 -8.77 11.32 -12.68
CA PRO A 396 -10.02 11.85 -12.16
C PRO A 396 -9.92 12.41 -10.73
N LEU A 397 -9.07 11.84 -9.86
CA LEU A 397 -8.84 12.40 -8.53
C LEU A 397 -8.14 13.77 -8.63
N LEU A 398 -7.03 13.83 -9.34
CA LEU A 398 -6.22 15.04 -9.49
C LEU A 398 -7.04 16.19 -10.11
N LEU A 399 -7.59 15.96 -11.29
CA LEU A 399 -8.36 16.98 -12.01
C LEU A 399 -9.71 17.25 -11.34
N GLY A 400 -10.27 16.27 -10.64
CA GLY A 400 -11.48 16.47 -9.83
C GLY A 400 -11.29 17.46 -8.71
N ILE A 401 -10.15 17.46 -8.03
CA ILE A 401 -9.84 18.39 -6.94
C ILE A 401 -9.50 19.79 -7.47
N TYR A 402 -8.77 19.91 -8.57
CA TYR A 402 -8.17 21.16 -8.98
C TYR A 402 -8.79 21.81 -10.22
N TRP A 403 -9.48 21.05 -11.07
CA TRP A 403 -9.99 21.56 -12.33
C TRP A 403 -11.52 21.65 -12.34
N LYS A 404 -12.04 22.90 -12.41
CA LYS A 404 -13.48 23.17 -12.34
C LYS A 404 -14.30 22.51 -13.46
N LYS A 405 -13.69 22.31 -14.65
CA LYS A 405 -14.36 21.74 -15.82
C LYS A 405 -14.41 20.21 -15.85
N ALA A 406 -13.77 19.53 -14.89
CA ALA A 406 -13.81 18.09 -14.81
C ALA A 406 -15.26 17.60 -14.62
N ASN A 407 -15.70 16.63 -15.44
CA ASN A 407 -17.09 16.13 -15.42
C ASN A 407 -17.17 14.60 -15.35
N THR A 408 -18.37 14.09 -15.11
CA THR A 408 -18.66 12.68 -14.88
C THR A 408 -18.30 11.79 -16.08
N ILE A 409 -18.61 12.22 -17.31
CA ILE A 409 -18.34 11.44 -18.52
C ILE A 409 -16.84 11.20 -18.68
N ALA A 410 -16.04 12.25 -18.51
CA ALA A 410 -14.59 12.14 -18.56
C ALA A 410 -14.04 11.23 -17.46
N ALA A 411 -14.59 11.31 -16.24
CA ALA A 411 -14.14 10.51 -15.11
C ALA A 411 -14.40 9.01 -15.29
N ILE A 412 -15.61 8.64 -15.64
CA ILE A 412 -15.95 7.22 -15.83
C ILE A 412 -15.22 6.62 -17.03
N THR A 413 -15.10 7.39 -18.13
CA THR A 413 -14.34 6.98 -19.31
C THR A 413 -12.87 6.75 -18.96
N SER A 414 -12.26 7.64 -18.18
CA SER A 414 -10.86 7.50 -17.75
C SER A 414 -10.63 6.25 -16.91
N ILE A 415 -11.52 5.92 -15.97
CA ILE A 415 -11.39 4.75 -15.12
C ILE A 415 -11.47 3.46 -15.96
N ILE A 416 -12.49 3.35 -16.82
CA ILE A 416 -12.70 2.14 -17.61
C ILE A 416 -11.65 2.03 -18.71
N PHE A 417 -11.47 3.09 -19.50
CA PHE A 417 -10.53 3.07 -20.62
C PHE A 417 -9.08 3.00 -20.17
N GLY A 418 -8.74 3.61 -19.03
CA GLY A 418 -7.41 3.50 -18.43
C GLY A 418 -7.02 2.07 -18.10
N ALA A 419 -7.93 1.31 -17.47
CA ALA A 419 -7.70 -0.09 -17.18
C ALA A 419 -7.54 -0.94 -18.45
N ILE A 420 -8.39 -0.71 -19.47
CA ILE A 420 -8.33 -1.42 -20.74
C ILE A 420 -7.04 -1.04 -21.51
N LEU A 421 -6.72 0.25 -21.61
CA LEU A 421 -5.53 0.74 -22.30
C LEU A 421 -4.26 0.18 -21.67
N ARG A 422 -4.20 0.14 -20.32
CA ARG A 422 -3.07 -0.43 -19.60
C ARG A 422 -2.85 -1.90 -19.96
N LEU A 423 -3.94 -2.68 -20.03
CA LEU A 423 -3.86 -4.09 -20.43
C LEU A 423 -3.43 -4.24 -21.89
N ILE A 424 -3.97 -3.44 -22.80
CA ILE A 424 -3.60 -3.46 -24.22
C ILE A 424 -2.13 -3.12 -24.40
N LEU A 425 -1.64 -2.04 -23.77
CA LEU A 425 -0.24 -1.64 -23.88
C LEU A 425 0.70 -2.69 -23.28
N PHE A 426 0.33 -3.32 -22.18
CA PHE A 426 1.08 -4.43 -21.60
C PHE A 426 1.26 -5.62 -22.57
N LEU A 427 0.24 -5.92 -23.37
CA LEU A 427 0.30 -7.01 -24.36
C LEU A 427 1.05 -6.66 -25.65
N ILE A 428 1.12 -5.38 -26.00
CA ILE A 428 1.71 -4.92 -27.30
C ILE A 428 3.15 -4.46 -27.13
N ILE A 429 3.51 -3.85 -25.99
CA ILE A 429 4.85 -3.31 -25.78
C ILE A 429 5.81 -4.48 -25.53
N PRO A 430 6.92 -4.56 -26.30
CA PRO A 430 7.89 -5.63 -26.14
C PRO A 430 8.67 -5.50 -24.83
N ASP A 431 9.17 -6.63 -24.31
CA ASP A 431 9.93 -6.70 -23.04
C ASP A 431 11.14 -5.75 -23.00
N SER A 432 11.76 -5.48 -24.15
CA SER A 432 12.87 -4.52 -24.26
C SER A 432 12.51 -3.07 -23.90
N LEU A 433 11.21 -2.73 -23.93
CA LEU A 433 10.65 -1.43 -23.58
C LEU A 433 9.71 -1.55 -22.35
N SER A 434 9.89 -2.58 -21.55
CA SER A 434 9.07 -2.80 -20.33
C SER A 434 9.07 -1.56 -19.44
N GLY A 435 7.86 -1.19 -18.96
CA GLY A 435 7.60 0.02 -18.18
C GLY A 435 7.05 1.19 -19.01
N LEU A 436 7.20 1.17 -20.33
CA LEU A 436 6.64 2.22 -21.19
C LEU A 436 5.10 2.23 -21.15
N ASP A 437 4.49 1.07 -21.00
CA ASP A 437 3.06 0.86 -20.80
C ASP A 437 2.55 1.59 -19.55
N THR A 438 3.25 1.47 -18.42
CA THR A 438 2.95 2.20 -17.18
C THR A 438 3.10 3.70 -17.33
N LEU A 439 4.15 4.17 -18.04
CA LEU A 439 4.41 5.59 -18.19
C LEU A 439 3.45 6.27 -19.18
N LEU A 440 3.09 5.61 -20.28
CA LEU A 440 2.22 6.18 -21.31
C LEU A 440 0.76 6.23 -20.89
N THR A 441 0.26 5.21 -20.18
CA THR A 441 -1.16 5.12 -19.86
C THR A 441 -1.69 6.37 -19.13
N PRO A 442 -1.13 6.84 -18.00
CA PRO A 442 -1.65 8.01 -17.31
C PRO A 442 -1.56 9.29 -18.13
N LEU A 443 -0.56 9.43 -19.00
CA LEU A 443 -0.43 10.58 -19.90
C LEU A 443 -1.54 10.59 -20.95
N ILE A 444 -1.77 9.46 -21.62
CA ILE A 444 -2.87 9.32 -22.61
C ILE A 444 -4.21 9.59 -21.94
N ILE A 445 -4.43 9.04 -20.75
CA ILE A 445 -5.67 9.24 -19.97
C ILE A 445 -5.83 10.71 -19.56
N LEU A 446 -4.76 11.40 -19.20
CA LEU A 446 -4.80 12.83 -18.87
C LEU A 446 -5.29 13.66 -20.06
N PHE A 447 -4.73 13.45 -21.23
CA PHE A 447 -5.16 14.15 -22.46
C PHE A 447 -6.60 13.79 -22.83
N LEU A 448 -6.94 12.50 -22.78
CA LEU A 448 -8.30 12.03 -23.06
C LEU A 448 -9.33 12.63 -22.10
N PHE A 449 -9.02 12.67 -20.81
CA PHE A 449 -9.86 13.28 -19.79
C PHE A 449 -10.14 14.75 -20.09
N ILE A 450 -9.11 15.52 -20.42
CA ILE A 450 -9.22 16.95 -20.74
C ILE A 450 -10.10 17.14 -21.98
N ILE A 451 -9.85 16.40 -23.05
CA ILE A 451 -10.60 16.52 -24.32
C ILE A 451 -12.07 16.16 -24.11
N ILE A 452 -12.35 15.02 -23.47
CA ILE A 452 -13.74 14.58 -23.21
C ILE A 452 -14.45 15.59 -22.30
N SER A 453 -13.78 16.03 -21.24
CA SER A 453 -14.36 16.96 -20.31
C SER A 453 -14.75 18.29 -21.00
N LEU A 454 -13.91 18.83 -21.88
CA LEU A 454 -14.20 20.06 -22.61
C LEU A 454 -15.33 19.88 -23.64
N LYS A 455 -15.39 18.74 -24.33
CA LYS A 455 -16.43 18.46 -25.33
C LYS A 455 -17.79 18.13 -24.75
N THR A 456 -17.86 17.68 -23.50
CA THR A 456 -19.12 17.19 -22.88
C THR A 456 -19.68 18.10 -21.78
N GLN A 457 -19.24 19.39 -21.71
CA GLN A 457 -19.73 20.34 -20.71
C GLN A 457 -21.25 20.56 -20.77
N ASN A 458 -21.83 20.54 -21.97
CA ASN A 458 -23.27 20.72 -22.18
C ASN A 458 -24.10 19.50 -21.76
N ILE A 459 -23.51 18.31 -21.79
CA ILE A 459 -24.18 17.04 -21.47
C ILE A 459 -24.02 16.70 -19.98
N SER A 460 -22.83 16.92 -19.44
CA SER A 460 -22.47 16.60 -18.06
C SER A 460 -21.91 17.82 -17.35
N LYS A 461 -22.75 18.48 -16.56
CA LYS A 461 -22.34 19.67 -15.80
C LYS A 461 -21.36 19.29 -14.69
N PRO A 462 -20.25 20.04 -14.54
CA PRO A 462 -19.31 19.81 -13.44
C PRO A 462 -19.92 20.10 -12.07
N LYS A 463 -19.66 19.22 -11.09
CA LYS A 463 -20.11 19.39 -9.69
C LYS A 463 -18.97 19.87 -8.79
N PHE A 464 -18.22 20.90 -9.20
CA PHE A 464 -17.04 21.36 -8.49
C PHE A 464 -17.37 21.89 -7.06
N GLU A 465 -18.54 22.46 -6.85
CA GLU A 465 -19.01 22.99 -5.57
C GLU A 465 -19.08 21.92 -4.47
N MET A 466 -19.31 20.66 -4.85
CA MET A 466 -19.38 19.53 -3.93
C MET A 466 -18.07 19.21 -3.21
N ILE A 467 -16.94 19.76 -3.66
CA ILE A 467 -15.65 19.62 -2.95
C ILE A 467 -15.69 20.35 -1.60
N ASN A 468 -16.43 21.46 -1.50
CA ASN A 468 -16.54 22.24 -0.28
C ASN A 468 -17.70 21.78 0.62
N TYR A 469 -18.51 20.83 0.17
CA TYR A 469 -19.60 20.28 0.96
C TYR A 469 -19.06 19.39 2.08
N VAL A 470 -19.44 19.67 3.33
CA VAL A 470 -19.09 18.86 4.49
C VAL A 470 -20.36 18.14 4.98
N PRO A 471 -20.46 16.81 4.82
CA PRO A 471 -21.64 16.07 5.22
C PRO A 471 -21.78 15.99 6.73
N ARG A 472 -23.03 15.93 7.22
CA ARG A 472 -23.34 15.61 8.62
C ARG A 472 -23.02 14.16 8.94
N GLU A 473 -22.82 13.85 10.22
CA GLU A 473 -22.49 12.49 10.65
C GLU A 473 -23.55 11.46 10.23
N GLU A 474 -24.82 11.83 10.28
CA GLU A 474 -25.91 10.95 9.83
C GLU A 474 -25.87 10.64 8.32
N GLU A 475 -25.48 11.62 7.51
CA GLU A 475 -25.32 11.45 6.06
C GLU A 475 -24.13 10.57 5.76
N LEU A 476 -23.03 10.73 6.54
CA LEU A 476 -21.84 9.87 6.45
C LEU A 476 -22.19 8.40 6.70
N ILE A 477 -22.99 8.11 7.73
CA ILE A 477 -23.38 6.75 8.08
C ILE A 477 -24.35 6.15 7.05
N LYS A 478 -25.26 6.98 6.52
CA LYS A 478 -26.25 6.52 5.52
C LYS A 478 -25.69 6.39 4.11
N GLY A 479 -24.51 6.93 3.82
CA GLY A 479 -23.94 6.99 2.47
C GLY A 479 -24.79 7.81 1.48
N ALA A 480 -25.56 8.77 1.99
CA ALA A 480 -26.48 9.60 1.23
C ALA A 480 -25.93 11.02 1.11
N TYR A 481 -25.20 11.30 0.05
CA TYR A 481 -24.80 12.64 -0.39
C TYR A 481 -24.67 12.74 -1.89
#